data_c6f99d417b5db87a2d80df22e1bf5289
#
_entry.id   c6f99d417b5db87a2d80df22e1bf5289
#
_cell.length_a   1.000
_cell.length_b   1.000
_cell.length_c   1.000
_cell.angle_alpha   90.00
_cell.angle_beta   90.00
_cell.angle_gamma   90.00
#
_symmetry.space_group_name_H-M   'P 1'
#
loop_
_entity.id
_entity.type
_entity.pdbx_description
1 polymer ?
#
loop_
_entity_poly.entity_id
_entity_poly.type
_entity_poly.pdbx_seq_one_letter_code
_entity_poly.pdbx_strand_id
1 'polypeptide(L)'
;MGNLEILAKTFLVYGIQTTGKSAVNFLFSRGAKTVYIYDDGDCDEIQDAIKLDNFDDVKNLNIDYCILSPGVNVLGNKNIELLEKLDIPYMSEFCLGLTKAQGRNVCITGTNGKTTTTNLIYDLLRTQNNEVFLCGNRDTPITQVVNNTTKNSIL
;
A
#
# COMPACT_ATOMS: atom_id res chain seq x y z
N MET A 1 14.89 -4.13 4.25
CA MET A 1 13.61 -3.62 4.81
C MET A 1 13.21 -4.53 5.97
N GLY A 2 12.98 -3.97 7.16
CA GLY A 2 12.53 -4.75 8.32
C GLY A 2 11.13 -5.31 8.06
N ASN A 3 10.81 -6.42 8.72
CA ASN A 3 9.49 -7.02 8.65
C ASN A 3 8.50 -6.15 9.43
N LEU A 4 7.67 -5.33 8.74
CA LEU A 4 6.64 -4.51 9.39
C LEU A 4 5.64 -5.44 10.09
N GLU A 5 5.52 -5.33 11.40
CA GLU A 5 4.49 -6.04 12.16
C GLU A 5 3.17 -5.30 12.03
N ILE A 6 2.12 -5.97 11.56
CA ILE A 6 0.79 -5.39 11.35
C ILE A 6 -0.15 -5.74 12.50
N LEU A 7 0.02 -6.93 13.07
CA LEU A 7 -0.85 -7.45 14.12
C LEU A 7 -0.95 -6.47 15.30
N ALA A 8 -2.17 -6.18 15.70
CA ALA A 8 -2.52 -5.29 16.81
C ALA A 8 -2.01 -3.83 16.70
N LYS A 9 -1.54 -3.41 15.53
CA LYS A 9 -1.09 -2.05 15.25
C LYS A 9 -2.21 -1.17 14.72
N THR A 10 -2.03 0.15 14.88
CA THR A 10 -2.94 1.19 14.39
C THR A 10 -2.33 1.88 13.18
N PHE A 11 -3.09 1.96 12.10
CA PHE A 11 -2.64 2.54 10.83
C PHE A 11 -3.49 3.73 10.43
N LEU A 12 -2.87 4.66 9.71
CA LEU A 12 -3.55 5.64 8.88
C LEU A 12 -3.32 5.26 7.41
N VAL A 13 -4.37 5.25 6.59
CA VAL A 13 -4.23 5.16 5.14
C VAL A 13 -4.62 6.51 4.54
N TYR A 14 -3.67 7.13 3.84
CA TYR A 14 -3.84 8.44 3.22
C TYR A 14 -3.92 8.30 1.69
N GLY A 15 -5.06 8.74 1.14
CA GLY A 15 -5.44 8.56 -0.26
C GLY A 15 -6.29 7.32 -0.46
N ILE A 16 -7.63 7.48 -0.58
CA ILE A 16 -8.61 6.38 -0.54
C ILE A 16 -9.20 6.10 -1.94
N GLN A 17 -8.34 6.02 -2.94
CA GLN A 17 -8.69 5.46 -4.24
C GLN A 17 -8.47 3.94 -4.23
N THR A 18 -8.46 3.30 -5.39
CA THR A 18 -8.30 1.83 -5.55
C THR A 18 -7.17 1.26 -4.70
N THR A 19 -6.00 1.90 -4.71
CA THR A 19 -4.80 1.46 -3.98
C THR A 19 -4.98 1.60 -2.47
N GLY A 20 -5.56 2.70 -2.00
CA GLY A 20 -5.83 2.90 -0.58
C GLY A 20 -6.87 1.91 -0.04
N LYS A 21 -7.97 1.69 -0.78
CA LYS A 21 -8.97 0.67 -0.43
C LYS A 21 -8.35 -0.72 -0.32
N SER A 22 -7.44 -1.08 -1.23
CA SER A 22 -6.69 -2.33 -1.18
C SER A 22 -5.81 -2.43 0.07
N ALA A 23 -5.10 -1.34 0.41
CA ALA A 23 -4.27 -1.30 1.62
C ALA A 23 -5.09 -1.48 2.89
N VAL A 24 -6.25 -0.83 3.01
CA VAL A 24 -7.16 -0.99 4.16
C VAL A 24 -7.57 -2.45 4.33
N ASN A 25 -8.08 -3.09 3.26
CA ASN A 25 -8.49 -4.49 3.29
C ASN A 25 -7.33 -5.42 3.66
N PHE A 26 -6.16 -5.15 3.12
CA PHE A 26 -4.95 -5.90 3.43
C PHE A 26 -4.57 -5.78 4.93
N LEU A 27 -4.56 -4.58 5.48
CA LEU A 27 -4.23 -4.33 6.88
C LEU A 27 -5.18 -5.08 7.82
N PHE A 28 -6.49 -5.04 7.59
CA PHE A 28 -7.46 -5.81 8.37
C PHE A 28 -7.25 -7.31 8.23
N SER A 29 -6.99 -7.81 7.02
CA SER A 29 -6.72 -9.23 6.79
C SER A 29 -5.48 -9.74 7.55
N ARG A 30 -4.59 -8.84 7.95
CA ARG A 30 -3.37 -9.11 8.73
C ARG A 30 -3.49 -8.79 10.21
N GLY A 31 -4.70 -8.46 10.70
CA GLY A 31 -4.98 -8.26 12.10
C GLY A 31 -4.58 -6.87 12.63
N ALA A 32 -4.61 -5.84 11.78
CA ALA A 32 -4.51 -4.46 12.26
C ALA A 32 -5.61 -4.19 13.30
N LYS A 33 -5.25 -3.50 14.38
CA LYS A 33 -6.18 -3.18 15.47
C LYS A 33 -7.18 -2.11 15.06
N THR A 34 -6.68 -1.06 14.40
CA THR A 34 -7.48 0.08 13.97
C THR A 34 -6.88 0.62 12.68
N VAL A 35 -7.75 0.96 11.72
CA VAL A 35 -7.33 1.62 10.50
C VAL A 35 -8.13 2.92 10.36
N TYR A 36 -7.43 4.04 10.44
CA TYR A 36 -7.96 5.35 10.08
C TYR A 36 -7.79 5.57 8.59
N ILE A 37 -8.71 6.28 7.97
CA ILE A 37 -8.65 6.65 6.55
C ILE A 37 -8.80 8.16 6.39
N TYR A 38 -8.06 8.72 5.46
CA TYR A 38 -8.14 10.12 5.07
C TYR A 38 -7.86 10.29 3.58
N ASP A 39 -8.55 11.23 2.96
CA ASP A 39 -8.31 11.67 1.58
C ASP A 39 -8.43 13.20 1.53
N ASP A 40 -7.67 13.88 0.67
CA ASP A 40 -7.76 15.33 0.47
C ASP A 40 -9.06 15.73 -0.26
N GLY A 41 -9.66 14.78 -0.96
CA GLY A 41 -10.95 14.89 -1.59
C GLY A 41 -12.04 14.16 -0.81
N ASP A 42 -13.19 14.02 -1.43
CA ASP A 42 -14.24 13.18 -0.87
C ASP A 42 -13.91 11.70 -1.09
N CYS A 43 -14.10 10.88 -0.07
CA CYS A 43 -13.92 9.44 -0.16
C CYS A 43 -15.08 8.69 0.50
N ASP A 44 -15.38 7.51 -0.06
CA ASP A 44 -16.38 6.62 0.50
C ASP A 44 -15.94 6.10 1.88
N GLU A 45 -16.91 5.80 2.72
CA GLU A 45 -16.68 5.03 3.93
C GLU A 45 -16.23 3.60 3.57
N ILE A 46 -15.33 3.07 4.35
CA ILE A 46 -14.90 1.67 4.24
C ILE A 46 -15.31 0.96 5.52
N GLN A 47 -15.93 -0.19 5.38
CA GLN A 47 -16.36 -1.00 6.53
C GLN A 47 -15.20 -1.21 7.51
N ASP A 48 -15.49 -1.04 8.79
CA ASP A 48 -14.57 -1.21 9.93
C ASP A 48 -13.42 -0.18 10.00
N ALA A 49 -13.24 0.69 8.99
CA ALA A 49 -12.28 1.78 9.03
C ALA A 49 -12.93 3.07 9.57
N ILE A 50 -12.12 3.89 10.21
CA ILE A 50 -12.56 5.16 10.80
C ILE A 50 -12.13 6.32 9.90
N LYS A 51 -13.09 6.98 9.27
CA LYS A 51 -12.82 8.17 8.44
C LYS A 51 -12.46 9.36 9.32
N LEU A 52 -11.39 10.04 8.97
CA LEU A 52 -11.03 11.34 9.56
C LEU A 52 -11.59 12.46 8.68
N ASP A 53 -12.32 13.39 9.28
CA ASP A 53 -12.82 14.58 8.59
C ASP A 53 -11.74 15.65 8.45
N ASN A 54 -10.79 15.67 9.39
CA ASN A 54 -9.66 16.59 9.37
C ASN A 54 -8.36 15.81 9.61
N PHE A 55 -7.34 16.05 8.76
CA PHE A 55 -6.03 15.42 8.96
C PHE A 55 -5.37 15.80 10.30
N ASP A 56 -5.64 16.99 10.80
CA ASP A 56 -5.11 17.46 12.09
C ASP A 56 -5.50 16.57 13.29
N ASP A 57 -6.55 15.77 13.16
CA ASP A 57 -7.00 14.85 14.21
C ASP A 57 -5.94 13.79 14.55
N VAL A 58 -5.00 13.51 13.63
CA VAL A 58 -3.88 12.60 13.86
C VAL A 58 -3.05 12.97 15.09
N LYS A 59 -3.05 14.25 15.50
CA LYS A 59 -2.35 14.74 16.70
C LYS A 59 -2.84 14.11 17.99
N ASN A 60 -4.08 13.64 17.99
CA ASN A 60 -4.76 13.07 19.15
C ASN A 60 -4.87 11.54 19.07
N LEU A 61 -4.26 10.92 18.06
CA LEU A 61 -4.35 9.49 17.80
C LEU A 61 -2.98 8.81 17.96
N ASN A 62 -3.00 7.59 18.48
CA ASN A 62 -1.81 6.75 18.53
C ASN A 62 -1.69 5.94 17.24
N ILE A 63 -1.07 6.52 16.22
CA ILE A 63 -0.85 5.90 14.91
C ILE A 63 0.56 5.32 14.87
N ASP A 64 0.67 4.02 14.61
CA ASP A 64 1.98 3.36 14.47
C ASP A 64 2.61 3.61 13.10
N TYR A 65 1.81 3.64 12.02
CA TYR A 65 2.28 3.83 10.64
C TYR A 65 1.23 4.51 9.77
N CYS A 66 1.69 5.31 8.81
CA CYS A 66 0.87 5.84 7.74
C CYS A 66 1.20 5.15 6.40
N ILE A 67 0.17 4.68 5.69
CA ILE A 67 0.31 4.09 4.36
C ILE A 67 -0.20 5.10 3.32
N LEU A 68 0.68 5.46 2.38
CA LEU A 68 0.39 6.44 1.35
C LEU A 68 -0.02 5.76 0.04
N SER A 69 -1.12 6.22 -0.53
CA SER A 69 -1.46 5.89 -1.93
C SER A 69 -0.53 6.63 -2.91
N PRO A 70 -0.27 6.08 -4.11
CA PRO A 70 0.61 6.71 -5.10
C PRO A 70 0.18 8.10 -5.57
N GLY A 71 -1.10 8.45 -5.39
CA GLY A 71 -1.65 9.76 -5.74
C GLY A 71 -1.30 10.88 -4.76
N VAL A 72 -0.85 10.53 -3.55
CA VAL A 72 -0.46 11.52 -2.54
C VAL A 72 0.92 12.09 -2.89
N ASN A 73 0.96 13.40 -3.15
CA ASN A 73 2.23 14.08 -3.36
C ASN A 73 2.93 14.27 -1.99
N VAL A 74 4.14 13.79 -1.88
CA VAL A 74 4.94 13.90 -0.64
C VAL A 74 5.62 15.27 -0.53
N LEU A 75 6.03 15.86 -1.67
CA LEU A 75 6.79 17.11 -1.68
C LEU A 75 5.89 18.31 -1.38
N GLY A 76 6.21 19.07 -0.34
CA GLY A 76 5.48 20.28 0.06
C GLY A 76 4.07 20.01 0.58
N ASN A 77 3.79 18.80 1.01
CA ASN A 77 2.50 18.41 1.56
C ASN A 77 2.48 18.63 3.08
N LYS A 78 1.61 19.53 3.53
CA LYS A 78 1.48 19.89 4.96
C LYS A 78 1.12 18.69 5.85
N ASN A 79 0.34 17.75 5.32
CA ASN A 79 -0.06 16.55 6.04
C ASN A 79 1.16 15.62 6.25
N ILE A 80 2.03 15.50 5.26
CA ILE A 80 3.28 14.74 5.39
C ILE A 80 4.23 15.43 6.39
N GLU A 81 4.38 16.76 6.31
CA GLU A 81 5.15 17.51 7.29
C GLU A 81 4.63 17.32 8.73
N LEU A 82 3.31 17.19 8.89
CA LEU A 82 2.71 16.90 10.19
C LEU A 82 3.04 15.49 10.67
N LEU A 83 2.99 14.47 9.82
CA LEU A 83 3.41 13.10 10.17
C LEU A 83 4.88 13.09 10.64
N GLU A 84 5.75 13.81 9.93
CA GLU A 84 7.17 13.93 10.29
C GLU A 84 7.37 14.62 11.65
N LYS A 85 6.63 15.69 11.93
CA LYS A 85 6.66 16.38 13.23
C LYS A 85 6.17 15.51 14.40
N LEU A 86 5.31 14.56 14.12
CA LEU A 86 4.75 13.62 15.11
C LEU A 86 5.54 12.30 15.19
N ASP A 87 6.65 12.18 14.46
CA ASP A 87 7.45 10.96 14.34
C ASP A 87 6.61 9.74 13.88
N ILE A 88 5.54 9.96 13.11
CA ILE A 88 4.73 8.89 12.53
C ILE A 88 5.40 8.41 11.23
N PRO A 89 5.96 7.20 11.20
CA PRO A 89 6.61 6.68 10.00
C PRO A 89 5.58 6.43 8.91
N TYR A 90 5.95 6.69 7.66
CA TYR A 90 5.09 6.45 6.52
C TYR A 90 5.79 5.67 5.41
N MET A 91 5.02 4.95 4.62
CA MET A 91 5.49 4.25 3.43
C MET A 91 4.39 4.15 2.39
N SER A 92 4.76 3.87 1.14
CA SER A 92 3.78 3.60 0.10
C SER A 92 3.12 2.22 0.28
N GLU A 93 1.92 2.07 -0.28
CA GLU A 93 1.24 0.78 -0.38
C GLU A 93 2.13 -0.28 -1.05
N PHE A 94 2.88 0.13 -2.08
CA PHE A 94 3.83 -0.75 -2.76
C PHE A 94 4.91 -1.27 -1.82
N CYS A 95 5.49 -0.41 -1.00
CA CYS A 95 6.47 -0.82 0.01
C CYS A 95 5.84 -1.75 1.06
N LEU A 96 4.62 -1.44 1.52
CA LEU A 96 3.87 -2.31 2.44
C LEU A 96 3.72 -3.72 1.86
N GLY A 97 3.25 -3.84 0.62
CA GLY A 97 3.09 -5.12 -0.05
C GLY A 97 4.41 -5.88 -0.19
N LEU A 98 5.48 -5.20 -0.60
CA LEU A 98 6.82 -5.82 -0.73
C LEU A 98 7.34 -6.39 0.60
N THR A 99 7.02 -5.79 1.75
CA THR A 99 7.44 -6.35 3.06
C THR A 99 6.80 -7.71 3.36
N LYS A 100 5.71 -8.06 2.67
CA LYS A 100 4.92 -9.28 2.89
C LYS A 100 4.92 -10.23 1.71
N ALA A 101 5.41 -9.78 0.56
CA ALA A 101 5.53 -10.62 -0.63
C ALA A 101 6.49 -11.81 -0.35
N GLN A 102 6.04 -12.98 -0.75
CA GLN A 102 6.88 -14.18 -0.78
C GLN A 102 7.35 -14.43 -2.22
N GLY A 103 8.52 -15.05 -2.36
CA GLY A 103 9.07 -15.36 -3.67
C GLY A 103 10.01 -14.27 -4.21
N ARG A 104 10.03 -14.09 -5.52
CA ARG A 104 10.93 -13.18 -6.22
C ARG A 104 10.16 -11.97 -6.74
N ASN A 105 10.72 -10.78 -6.58
CA ASN A 105 10.15 -9.56 -7.10
C ASN A 105 10.95 -9.06 -8.30
N VAL A 106 10.26 -8.77 -9.41
CA VAL A 106 10.82 -8.15 -10.61
C VAL A 106 10.19 -6.77 -10.76
N CYS A 107 10.93 -5.73 -10.38
CA CYS A 107 10.43 -4.36 -10.41
C CYS A 107 10.88 -3.64 -11.69
N ILE A 108 9.92 -3.14 -12.46
CA ILE A 108 10.17 -2.39 -13.69
C ILE A 108 9.81 -0.92 -13.47
N THR A 109 10.76 -0.04 -13.69
CA THR A 109 10.57 1.42 -13.64
C THR A 109 11.08 2.07 -14.91
N GLY A 110 10.70 3.32 -15.12
CA GLY A 110 11.14 4.09 -16.29
C GLY A 110 10.13 5.16 -16.67
N THR A 111 10.55 6.11 -17.49
CA THR A 111 9.67 7.18 -17.98
C THR A 111 8.64 6.64 -18.97
N ASN A 112 9.07 5.81 -19.94
CA ASN A 112 8.24 5.19 -20.96
C ASN A 112 8.47 3.68 -21.00
N GLY A 113 7.54 2.94 -21.61
CA GLY A 113 7.66 1.50 -21.88
C GLY A 113 7.43 0.58 -20.69
N LYS A 114 7.18 1.09 -19.48
CA LYS A 114 6.96 0.26 -18.28
C LYS A 114 5.92 -0.83 -18.50
N THR A 115 4.72 -0.45 -18.89
CA THR A 115 3.59 -1.40 -19.07
C THR A 115 3.91 -2.45 -20.12
N THR A 116 4.48 -2.04 -21.27
CA THR A 116 4.83 -2.98 -22.35
C THR A 116 5.89 -3.96 -21.89
N THR A 117 6.96 -3.49 -21.25
CA THR A 117 8.03 -4.34 -20.75
C THR A 117 7.54 -5.29 -19.67
N THR A 118 6.71 -4.80 -18.76
CA THR A 118 6.12 -5.61 -17.68
C THR A 118 5.26 -6.74 -18.24
N ASN A 119 4.38 -6.43 -19.21
CA ASN A 119 3.54 -7.44 -19.84
C ASN A 119 4.35 -8.49 -20.59
N LEU A 120 5.38 -8.08 -21.35
CA LEU A 120 6.26 -9.03 -22.05
C LEU A 120 6.99 -9.97 -21.08
N ILE A 121 7.51 -9.45 -19.98
CA ILE A 121 8.17 -10.27 -18.94
C ILE A 121 7.16 -11.20 -18.27
N TYR A 122 5.97 -10.69 -17.94
CA TYR A 122 4.89 -11.48 -17.37
C TYR A 122 4.50 -12.66 -18.26
N ASP A 123 4.26 -12.40 -19.55
CA ASP A 123 3.89 -13.44 -20.51
C ASP A 123 5.01 -14.50 -20.65
N LEU A 124 6.26 -14.05 -20.73
CA LEU A 124 7.43 -14.94 -20.81
C LEU A 124 7.55 -15.83 -19.56
N LEU A 125 7.42 -15.25 -18.37
CA LEU A 125 7.56 -15.99 -17.12
C LEU A 125 6.42 -16.97 -16.92
N ARG A 126 5.20 -16.64 -17.32
CA ARG A 126 4.04 -17.54 -17.24
C ARG A 126 4.16 -18.80 -18.10
N THR A 127 5.01 -18.81 -19.12
CA THR A 127 5.28 -20.03 -19.87
C THR A 127 6.02 -21.10 -19.05
N GLN A 128 6.72 -20.68 -17.99
CA GLN A 128 7.59 -21.53 -17.19
C GLN A 128 7.14 -21.65 -15.72
N ASN A 129 6.32 -20.73 -15.24
CA ASN A 129 5.84 -20.70 -13.87
C ASN A 129 4.36 -20.25 -13.83
N ASN A 130 3.53 -20.99 -13.11
CA ASN A 130 2.10 -20.67 -12.97
C ASN A 130 1.80 -19.65 -11.86
N GLU A 131 2.76 -19.38 -10.97
CA GLU A 131 2.63 -18.45 -9.85
C GLU A 131 3.26 -17.09 -10.17
N VAL A 132 2.88 -16.51 -11.31
CA VAL A 132 3.34 -15.17 -11.71
C VAL A 132 2.22 -14.17 -11.50
N PHE A 133 2.49 -13.11 -10.77
CA PHE A 133 1.53 -12.05 -10.46
C PHE A 133 1.95 -10.73 -11.10
N LEU A 134 1.06 -10.13 -11.88
CA LEU A 134 1.23 -8.80 -12.43
C LEU A 134 0.55 -7.80 -11.49
N CYS A 135 1.32 -6.95 -10.84
CA CYS A 135 0.81 -6.03 -9.82
C CYS A 135 1.67 -4.78 -9.65
N GLY A 136 1.29 -3.91 -8.73
CA GLY A 136 2.04 -2.70 -8.40
C GLY A 136 1.70 -1.51 -9.30
N ASN A 137 0.59 -1.60 -10.04
CA ASN A 137 0.01 -0.48 -10.77
C ASN A 137 -1.32 -0.03 -10.11
N ARG A 138 -1.96 0.98 -10.70
CA ARG A 138 -3.22 1.53 -10.20
C ARG A 138 -4.36 0.51 -10.21
N ASP A 139 -4.40 -0.40 -11.20
CA ASP A 139 -5.49 -1.36 -11.42
C ASP A 139 -5.34 -2.59 -10.54
N THR A 140 -4.10 -3.01 -10.27
CA THR A 140 -3.79 -4.17 -9.43
C THR A 140 -2.74 -3.79 -8.39
N PRO A 141 -3.16 -3.21 -7.24
CA PRO A 141 -2.26 -2.94 -6.12
C PRO A 141 -1.55 -4.20 -5.64
N ILE A 142 -0.32 -4.08 -5.15
CA ILE A 142 0.43 -5.24 -4.66
C ILE A 142 -0.23 -5.87 -3.43
N THR A 143 -0.86 -5.07 -2.56
CA THR A 143 -1.59 -5.55 -1.39
C THR A 143 -2.79 -6.43 -1.73
N GLN A 144 -3.33 -6.33 -2.95
CA GLN A 144 -4.42 -7.19 -3.42
C GLN A 144 -3.95 -8.63 -3.69
N VAL A 145 -2.71 -8.80 -4.13
CA VAL A 145 -2.19 -10.11 -4.57
C VAL A 145 -1.28 -10.78 -3.57
N VAL A 146 -0.62 -10.01 -2.71
CA VAL A 146 0.47 -10.50 -1.85
C VAL A 146 0.06 -11.61 -0.89
N ASN A 147 -1.20 -11.67 -0.49
CA ASN A 147 -1.72 -12.74 0.37
C ASN A 147 -1.73 -14.12 -0.32
N ASN A 148 -1.71 -14.15 -1.66
CA ASN A 148 -1.73 -15.36 -2.46
C ASN A 148 -0.32 -15.79 -2.91
N THR A 149 0.72 -15.08 -2.49
CA THR A 149 2.09 -15.38 -2.88
C THR A 149 2.70 -16.48 -2.04
N THR A 150 3.55 -17.32 -2.67
CA THR A 150 4.35 -18.36 -2.05
C THR A 150 5.83 -18.12 -2.33
N LYS A 151 6.71 -18.95 -1.78
CA LYS A 151 8.16 -18.89 -2.06
C LYS A 151 8.51 -19.15 -3.54
N ASN A 152 7.59 -19.74 -4.30
CA ASN A 152 7.75 -20.03 -5.74
C ASN A 152 7.18 -18.92 -6.63
N SER A 153 6.49 -17.95 -6.05
CA SER A 153 5.86 -16.86 -6.79
C SER A 153 6.87 -15.89 -7.39
N ILE A 154 6.47 -15.27 -8.48
CA ILE A 154 7.17 -14.11 -9.10
C ILE A 154 6.15 -12.97 -9.19
N LEU A 155 6.52 -11.82 -8.65
CA LEU A 155 5.73 -10.59 -8.68
C LEU A 155 6.42 -9.53 -9.53
#